data_7c2c6d35e18ecb3e7fd83d927331aab6
#
_entry.id   7c2c6d35e18ecb3e7fd83d927331aab6
#
_cell.length_a   1.000
_cell.length_b   1.000
_cell.length_c   1.000
_cell.angle_alpha   90.00
_cell.angle_beta   90.00
_cell.angle_gamma   90.00
#
_symmetry.space_group_name_H-M   'P 1'
#
loop_
_entity.id
_entity.type
_entity.pdbx_description
1 polymer ?
#
loop_
_entity_poly.entity_id
_entity_poly.type
_entity_poly.pdbx_seq_one_letter_code
_entity_poly.pdbx_strand_id
1 'polypeptide(L)'
;MANVITERIRISRRTLLGGLALPPLVSMFNSTGTAYAAAPGKTSAPIESRFVLWFNGNGVPERYWIPTETGSDFVLSPCLRPLAPFRDQIHVLSGLDNAAAALPGPGNGHHNSMSALMSCTTFTGRGAGGASIDQAIAGKIGGDSRFRSLQVGVSQESFGESIQRNMSWSGYDRALPPEMIPHRLFDRLFGAREEGWVNRKRSILDAVREDAKTLKAKLPSDDAQRVDEHLASVRDLERAIAGLPEEYRRVDPPEFDGDMKDWPRIAKIQSDLLAQALITRQTRVASYMLTKCQGLARFP
;
A
#
# COMPACT_ATOMS: atom_id res chain seq x y z
N MET A 1 -45.68 -13.62 -16.38
CA MET A 1 -44.41 -13.38 -17.08
C MET A 1 -44.01 -11.93 -16.80
N ALA A 2 -43.21 -11.68 -15.80
CA ALA A 2 -42.80 -10.34 -15.44
C ALA A 2 -41.47 -10.03 -16.13
N ASN A 3 -41.49 -9.10 -17.06
CA ASN A 3 -40.27 -8.54 -17.65
C ASN A 3 -39.58 -7.67 -16.61
N VAL A 4 -38.54 -8.19 -15.98
CA VAL A 4 -37.63 -7.38 -15.20
C VAL A 4 -36.72 -6.66 -16.18
N ILE A 5 -37.00 -5.40 -16.44
CA ILE A 5 -36.11 -4.50 -17.17
C ILE A 5 -34.93 -4.23 -16.26
N THR A 6 -33.81 -4.91 -16.48
CA THR A 6 -32.54 -4.57 -15.88
C THR A 6 -32.01 -3.31 -16.56
N GLU A 7 -32.39 -2.15 -16.08
CA GLU A 7 -31.71 -0.91 -16.45
C GLU A 7 -30.24 -0.99 -16.06
N ARG A 8 -29.37 -1.09 -17.07
CA ARG A 8 -27.93 -1.09 -16.89
C ARG A 8 -27.49 0.27 -16.39
N ILE A 9 -27.16 0.38 -15.12
CA ILE A 9 -26.53 1.58 -14.57
C ILE A 9 -25.16 1.71 -15.25
N ARG A 10 -25.07 2.54 -16.28
CA ARG A 10 -23.79 2.91 -16.90
C ARG A 10 -23.14 4.00 -16.05
N ILE A 11 -22.40 3.59 -15.04
CA ILE A 11 -21.51 4.52 -14.34
C ILE A 11 -20.33 4.77 -15.28
N SER A 12 -20.16 6.00 -15.71
CA SER A 12 -19.07 6.34 -16.62
C SER A 12 -17.72 6.15 -15.89
N ARG A 13 -16.69 5.69 -16.59
CA ARG A 13 -15.32 5.61 -16.06
C ARG A 13 -14.84 6.96 -15.50
N ARG A 14 -15.37 8.08 -16.00
CA ARG A 14 -15.10 9.43 -15.51
C ARG A 14 -15.68 9.69 -14.11
N THR A 15 -16.84 9.15 -13.80
CA THR A 15 -17.47 9.28 -12.47
C THR A 15 -16.70 8.47 -11.41
N LEU A 16 -16.19 7.29 -11.77
CA LEU A 16 -15.32 6.48 -10.92
C LEU A 16 -13.92 7.08 -10.73
N LEU A 17 -13.39 7.77 -11.74
CA LEU A 17 -12.08 8.41 -11.71
C LEU A 17 -12.13 9.85 -11.19
N GLY A 18 -13.31 10.40 -11.01
CA GLY A 18 -13.55 11.82 -10.71
C GLY A 18 -13.59 12.19 -9.24
N GLY A 19 -13.18 11.34 -8.29
CA GLY A 19 -13.10 11.76 -6.89
C GLY A 19 -13.47 10.73 -5.84
N LEU A 20 -14.28 9.72 -6.15
CA LEU A 20 -14.62 8.63 -5.23
C LEU A 20 -13.83 7.38 -5.60
N ALA A 21 -12.79 7.08 -4.81
CA ALA A 21 -12.18 5.77 -4.83
C ALA A 21 -13.13 4.80 -4.08
N LEU A 22 -14.13 4.28 -4.77
CA LEU A 22 -15.08 3.34 -4.20
C LEU A 22 -14.54 1.90 -4.30
N PRO A 23 -14.85 1.05 -3.30
CA PRO A 23 -14.62 -0.38 -3.43
C PRO A 23 -15.48 -0.92 -4.60
N PRO A 24 -15.06 -2.03 -5.23
CA PRO A 24 -15.84 -2.67 -6.26
C PRO A 24 -17.21 -3.09 -5.72
N LEU A 25 -18.26 -2.68 -6.39
CA LEU A 25 -19.64 -3.01 -6.05
C LEU A 25 -20.11 -4.20 -6.87
N VAL A 26 -20.90 -5.09 -6.28
CA VAL A 26 -21.38 -6.32 -6.95
C VAL A 26 -22.22 -5.94 -8.18
N SER A 27 -23.04 -4.90 -8.08
CA SER A 27 -23.85 -4.40 -9.18
C SER A 27 -23.07 -3.82 -10.37
N MET A 28 -21.78 -3.54 -10.21
CA MET A 28 -20.91 -3.06 -11.29
C MET A 28 -20.37 -4.16 -12.18
N PHE A 29 -20.51 -5.43 -11.77
CA PHE A 29 -20.05 -6.58 -12.54
C PHE A 29 -21.18 -7.11 -13.40
N ASN A 30 -20.89 -7.26 -14.69
CA ASN A 30 -21.83 -7.82 -15.64
C ASN A 30 -21.99 -9.34 -15.45
N SER A 31 -22.93 -9.92 -16.15
CA SER A 31 -23.24 -11.37 -16.18
C SER A 31 -22.07 -12.29 -16.57
N THR A 32 -20.94 -11.74 -16.99
CA THR A 32 -19.69 -12.48 -17.31
C THR A 32 -18.79 -12.64 -16.10
N GLY A 33 -19.20 -12.16 -14.93
CA GLY A 33 -18.66 -12.61 -13.63
C GLY A 33 -17.19 -12.30 -13.35
N THR A 34 -16.73 -11.13 -13.77
CA THR A 34 -15.44 -10.69 -13.29
C THR A 34 -15.62 -10.08 -11.90
N ALA A 35 -15.33 -10.88 -10.91
CA ALA A 35 -14.61 -10.58 -9.70
C ALA A 35 -15.27 -10.73 -8.34
N TYR A 36 -16.56 -10.62 -8.02
CA TYR A 36 -16.92 -10.59 -6.59
C TYR A 36 -18.15 -11.36 -6.14
N ALA A 37 -18.93 -11.92 -7.02
CA ALA A 37 -20.01 -12.81 -6.63
C ALA A 37 -19.98 -14.08 -7.50
N ALA A 38 -19.44 -15.14 -6.95
CA ALA A 38 -19.80 -16.45 -7.41
C ALA A 38 -21.26 -16.67 -7.05
N ALA A 39 -22.14 -16.73 -8.04
CA ALA A 39 -23.44 -17.36 -7.82
C ALA A 39 -23.21 -18.77 -7.28
N PRO A 40 -24.05 -19.28 -6.35
CA PRO A 40 -23.91 -20.64 -5.86
C PRO A 40 -23.79 -21.64 -7.03
N GLY A 41 -22.65 -22.35 -7.13
CA GLY A 41 -22.40 -23.34 -8.17
C GLY A 41 -21.58 -22.90 -9.39
N LYS A 42 -21.09 -21.64 -9.46
CA LYS A 42 -20.11 -21.22 -10.47
C LYS A 42 -18.73 -21.07 -9.84
N THR A 43 -17.71 -21.59 -10.50
CA THR A 43 -16.31 -21.38 -10.12
C THR A 43 -16.04 -19.90 -9.95
N SER A 44 -15.56 -19.50 -8.76
CA SER A 44 -15.20 -18.11 -8.48
C SER A 44 -14.20 -17.63 -9.53
N ALA A 45 -14.41 -16.43 -10.07
CA ALA A 45 -13.38 -15.79 -10.86
C ALA A 45 -12.07 -15.73 -10.06
N PRO A 46 -10.92 -15.93 -10.68
CA PRO A 46 -9.65 -15.92 -9.98
C PRO A 46 -9.51 -14.61 -9.19
N ILE A 47 -9.10 -14.72 -7.93
CA ILE A 47 -8.79 -13.55 -7.11
C ILE A 47 -7.73 -12.74 -7.84
N GLU A 48 -7.99 -11.45 -7.99
CA GLU A 48 -7.06 -10.54 -8.64
C GLU A 48 -5.73 -10.51 -7.89
N SER A 49 -4.64 -10.84 -8.59
CA SER A 49 -3.31 -10.86 -7.99
C SER A 49 -2.89 -9.45 -7.55
N ARG A 50 -2.40 -9.36 -6.32
CA ARG A 50 -1.79 -8.17 -5.75
C ARG A 50 -0.42 -8.51 -5.22
N PHE A 51 0.47 -7.52 -5.24
CA PHE A 51 1.82 -7.66 -4.70
C PHE A 51 2.13 -6.50 -3.78
N VAL A 52 2.50 -6.81 -2.54
CA VAL A 52 2.97 -5.82 -1.57
C VAL A 52 4.33 -6.27 -1.06
N LEU A 53 5.34 -5.45 -1.30
CA LEU A 53 6.68 -5.66 -0.78
C LEU A 53 6.82 -4.86 0.52
N TRP A 54 6.90 -5.56 1.64
CA TRP A 54 7.07 -4.97 2.96
C TRP A 54 8.53 -5.07 3.39
N PHE A 55 9.10 -3.95 3.81
CA PHE A 55 10.51 -3.88 4.22
C PHE A 55 10.65 -3.25 5.61
N ASN A 56 11.48 -3.89 6.43
CA ASN A 56 11.99 -3.37 7.70
C ASN A 56 13.51 -3.45 7.71
N GLY A 57 14.17 -2.33 7.99
CA GLY A 57 15.63 -2.26 8.09
C GLY A 57 16.19 -2.93 9.35
N ASN A 58 17.52 -3.00 9.44
CA ASN A 58 18.29 -3.61 10.54
C ASN A 58 18.08 -5.11 10.77
N GLY A 59 17.19 -5.75 9.97
CA GLY A 59 16.87 -7.16 10.14
C GLY A 59 16.10 -7.46 11.44
N VAL A 60 15.95 -8.74 11.71
CA VAL A 60 15.35 -9.28 12.94
C VAL A 60 16.24 -10.41 13.45
N PRO A 61 16.57 -10.49 14.75
CA PRO A 61 17.34 -11.63 15.27
C PRO A 61 16.62 -12.95 14.97
N GLU A 62 17.34 -13.91 14.40
CA GLU A 62 16.78 -15.18 13.90
C GLU A 62 15.92 -15.90 14.93
N ARG A 63 16.35 -15.96 16.18
CA ARG A 63 15.60 -16.61 17.29
C ARG A 63 14.21 -16.03 17.55
N TYR A 64 13.96 -14.81 17.10
CA TYR A 64 12.65 -14.16 17.25
C TYR A 64 11.81 -14.23 15.99
N TRP A 65 12.41 -14.55 14.85
CA TRP A 65 11.76 -14.59 13.55
C TRP A 65 11.56 -16.01 13.03
N ILE A 66 12.61 -16.82 13.01
CA ILE A 66 12.58 -18.15 12.42
C ILE A 66 11.96 -19.14 13.42
N PRO A 67 10.86 -19.83 13.04
CA PRO A 67 10.34 -20.96 13.82
C PRO A 67 11.38 -22.07 13.93
N THR A 68 11.34 -22.81 15.03
CA THR A 68 12.22 -23.97 15.25
C THR A 68 11.78 -25.19 14.44
N GLU A 69 10.49 -25.31 14.20
CA GLU A 69 9.88 -26.38 13.42
C GLU A 69 9.76 -25.98 11.95
N THR A 70 9.85 -26.98 11.07
CA THR A 70 9.60 -26.83 9.64
C THR A 70 8.31 -27.53 9.25
N GLY A 71 7.75 -27.18 8.07
CA GLY A 71 6.49 -27.76 7.57
C GLY A 71 5.27 -26.95 8.02
N SER A 72 4.09 -27.56 8.00
CA SER A 72 2.80 -26.90 8.30
C SER A 72 2.55 -26.66 9.79
N ASP A 73 3.18 -27.44 10.66
CA ASP A 73 2.88 -27.47 12.09
C ASP A 73 3.81 -26.62 12.95
N PHE A 74 4.52 -25.67 12.32
CA PHE A 74 5.43 -24.77 13.02
C PHE A 74 4.72 -23.91 14.07
N VAL A 75 5.41 -23.64 15.17
CA VAL A 75 4.96 -22.70 16.21
C VAL A 75 5.44 -21.29 15.83
N LEU A 76 4.53 -20.31 15.92
CA LEU A 76 4.88 -18.92 15.61
C LEU A 76 5.93 -18.39 16.59
N SER A 77 7.05 -17.97 16.06
CA SER A 77 8.09 -17.26 16.81
C SER A 77 7.58 -15.93 17.37
N PRO A 78 8.24 -15.32 18.36
CA PRO A 78 7.75 -14.12 19.03
C PRO A 78 7.30 -13.00 18.09
N CYS A 79 8.10 -12.70 17.05
CA CYS A 79 7.78 -11.63 16.09
C CYS A 79 6.61 -12.00 15.14
N LEU A 80 6.31 -13.27 14.99
CA LEU A 80 5.22 -13.75 14.12
C LEU A 80 3.89 -13.95 14.87
N ARG A 81 3.87 -13.90 16.20
CA ARG A 81 2.65 -14.09 17.00
C ARG A 81 1.47 -13.19 16.59
N PRO A 82 1.67 -11.91 16.23
CA PRO A 82 0.56 -11.07 15.75
C PRO A 82 -0.12 -11.60 14.49
N LEU A 83 0.55 -12.47 13.73
CA LEU A 83 0.04 -13.10 12.52
C LEU A 83 -0.74 -14.40 12.78
N ALA A 84 -0.97 -14.77 14.05
CA ALA A 84 -1.67 -16.00 14.43
C ALA A 84 -3.02 -16.21 13.70
N PRO A 85 -3.86 -15.17 13.49
CA PRO A 85 -5.10 -15.32 12.72
C PRO A 85 -4.90 -15.72 11.26
N PHE A 86 -3.67 -15.55 10.73
CA PHE A 86 -3.32 -15.83 9.32
C PHE A 86 -2.32 -16.98 9.18
N ARG A 87 -2.07 -17.76 10.26
CA ARG A 87 -1.04 -18.79 10.31
C ARG A 87 -1.09 -19.73 9.10
N ASP A 88 -2.28 -20.16 8.70
CA ASP A 88 -2.48 -21.09 7.59
C ASP A 88 -2.34 -20.44 6.19
N GLN A 89 -2.10 -19.13 6.15
CA GLN A 89 -1.97 -18.34 4.93
C GLN A 89 -0.57 -17.74 4.76
N ILE A 90 0.34 -18.00 5.70
CA ILE A 90 1.70 -17.46 5.67
C ILE A 90 2.74 -18.56 5.45
N HIS A 91 3.82 -18.17 4.77
CA HIS A 91 5.02 -19.00 4.62
C HIS A 91 6.21 -18.25 5.22
N VAL A 92 6.93 -18.89 6.13
CA VAL A 92 8.18 -18.36 6.66
C VAL A 92 9.32 -19.00 5.91
N LEU A 93 10.08 -18.20 5.17
CA LEU A 93 11.23 -18.64 4.39
C LEU A 93 12.53 -18.18 5.06
N SER A 94 13.47 -19.08 5.21
CA SER A 94 14.80 -18.82 5.74
C SER A 94 15.86 -19.52 4.89
N GLY A 95 17.12 -19.15 5.10
CA GLY A 95 18.24 -19.76 4.38
C GLY A 95 18.31 -19.36 2.89
N LEU A 96 17.70 -18.21 2.52
CA LEU A 96 17.80 -17.66 1.18
C LEU A 96 18.92 -16.63 1.12
N ASP A 97 19.85 -16.82 0.20
CA ASP A 97 20.93 -15.89 -0.09
C ASP A 97 20.67 -15.07 -1.34
N ASN A 98 21.20 -13.85 -1.36
CA ASN A 98 21.22 -13.01 -2.55
C ASN A 98 22.68 -12.80 -2.99
N ALA A 99 23.11 -13.56 -3.98
CA ALA A 99 24.47 -13.52 -4.49
C ALA A 99 24.92 -12.11 -4.94
N ALA A 100 24.01 -11.26 -5.40
CA ALA A 100 24.36 -9.91 -5.81
C ALA A 100 24.87 -9.04 -4.64
N ALA A 101 24.48 -9.33 -3.40
CA ALA A 101 24.97 -8.60 -2.23
C ALA A 101 26.46 -8.85 -1.92
N ALA A 102 26.98 -10.00 -2.34
CA ALA A 102 28.38 -10.39 -2.16
C ALA A 102 29.29 -9.92 -3.31
N LEU A 103 28.73 -9.39 -4.41
CA LEU A 103 29.53 -8.91 -5.52
C LEU A 103 30.27 -7.63 -5.15
N PRO A 104 31.51 -7.43 -5.67
CA PRO A 104 32.23 -6.17 -5.49
C PRO A 104 31.43 -5.00 -6.06
N GLY A 105 31.40 -3.88 -5.32
CA GLY A 105 30.77 -2.64 -5.77
C GLY A 105 31.23 -1.45 -4.96
N PRO A 106 30.99 -0.23 -5.45
CA PRO A 106 31.30 0.99 -4.72
C PRO A 106 30.31 1.14 -3.55
N GLY A 107 30.74 1.19 -2.36
CA GLY A 107 29.89 1.39 -1.19
C GLY A 107 30.12 0.36 -0.10
N ASN A 108 29.40 0.53 0.98
CA ASN A 108 29.46 -0.38 2.12
C ASN A 108 28.34 -1.44 2.04
N GLY A 109 28.29 -2.32 3.05
CA GLY A 109 27.31 -3.40 3.11
C GLY A 109 25.85 -2.90 3.05
N HIS A 110 25.53 -1.72 3.61
CA HIS A 110 24.18 -1.16 3.57
C HIS A 110 23.77 -0.78 2.15
N HIS A 111 24.67 -0.20 1.38
CA HIS A 111 24.42 0.18 -0.02
C HIS A 111 24.23 -1.05 -0.91
N ASN A 112 25.18 -2.00 -0.83
CA ASN A 112 25.17 -3.20 -1.66
C ASN A 112 23.95 -4.09 -1.32
N SER A 113 23.65 -4.26 -0.04
CA SER A 113 22.49 -5.06 0.38
C SER A 113 21.16 -4.48 -0.06
N MET A 114 20.98 -3.15 0.03
CA MET A 114 19.74 -2.52 -0.44
C MET A 114 19.57 -2.64 -1.96
N SER A 115 20.62 -2.46 -2.73
CA SER A 115 20.57 -2.66 -4.19
C SER A 115 20.25 -4.13 -4.51
N ALA A 116 20.99 -5.07 -3.93
CA ALA A 116 20.83 -6.48 -4.19
C ALA A 116 19.44 -6.98 -3.78
N LEU A 117 18.95 -6.61 -2.59
CA LEU A 117 17.66 -7.07 -2.06
C LEU A 117 16.50 -6.69 -2.99
N MET A 118 16.49 -5.48 -3.50
CA MET A 118 15.36 -4.94 -4.26
C MET A 118 15.44 -5.21 -5.75
N SER A 119 16.66 -5.22 -6.32
CA SER A 119 16.85 -5.32 -7.77
C SER A 119 17.75 -6.46 -8.24
N CYS A 120 18.31 -7.25 -7.34
CA CYS A 120 19.32 -8.29 -7.62
C CYS A 120 20.54 -7.74 -8.40
N THR A 121 20.89 -6.47 -8.16
CA THR A 121 22.03 -5.80 -8.81
C THR A 121 22.96 -5.20 -7.77
N THR A 122 24.18 -4.89 -8.17
CA THR A 122 25.14 -4.15 -7.33
C THR A 122 24.77 -2.68 -7.22
N PHE A 123 25.22 -2.04 -6.15
CA PHE A 123 25.14 -0.59 -6.02
C PHE A 123 26.02 0.10 -7.07
N THR A 124 25.52 1.17 -7.68
CA THR A 124 26.19 1.88 -8.77
C THR A 124 27.12 3.01 -8.30
N GLY A 125 27.11 3.31 -6.99
CA GLY A 125 27.69 4.52 -6.42
C GLY A 125 26.66 5.66 -6.25
N ARG A 126 25.44 5.49 -6.77
CA ARG A 126 24.34 6.47 -6.65
C ARG A 126 23.01 5.81 -6.29
N GLY A 127 22.73 4.66 -6.86
CA GLY A 127 21.47 3.94 -6.71
C GLY A 127 21.56 2.46 -7.04
N ALA A 128 20.45 1.87 -7.41
CA ALA A 128 20.39 0.48 -7.85
C ALA A 128 20.74 0.33 -9.33
N GLY A 129 21.41 -0.77 -9.66
CA GLY A 129 21.81 -1.07 -11.04
C GLY A 129 20.68 -1.49 -11.98
N GLY A 130 19.43 -1.52 -11.50
CA GLY A 130 18.29 -1.94 -12.30
C GLY A 130 16.94 -1.66 -11.65
N ALA A 131 15.88 -2.08 -12.33
CA ALA A 131 14.53 -1.98 -11.78
C ALA A 131 14.34 -2.96 -10.61
N SER A 132 13.62 -2.52 -9.57
CA SER A 132 13.25 -3.36 -8.45
C SER A 132 12.12 -4.33 -8.80
N ILE A 133 12.00 -5.41 -8.02
CA ILE A 133 11.04 -6.49 -8.27
C ILE A 133 9.59 -5.99 -8.31
N ASP A 134 9.21 -5.05 -7.45
CA ASP A 134 7.88 -4.44 -7.45
C ASP A 134 7.60 -3.72 -8.78
N GLN A 135 8.60 -3.08 -9.39
CA GLN A 135 8.44 -2.40 -10.67
C GLN A 135 8.38 -3.39 -11.85
N ALA A 136 9.13 -4.49 -11.78
CA ALA A 136 9.02 -5.57 -12.75
C ALA A 136 7.60 -6.18 -12.72
N ILE A 137 7.05 -6.42 -11.53
CA ILE A 137 5.68 -6.92 -11.34
C ILE A 137 4.65 -5.87 -11.77
N ALA A 138 4.84 -4.60 -11.40
CA ALA A 138 3.96 -3.50 -11.83
C ALA A 138 3.88 -3.39 -13.35
N GLY A 139 4.98 -3.72 -14.05
CA GLY A 139 5.02 -3.83 -15.49
C GLY A 139 4.06 -4.86 -16.07
N LYS A 140 3.73 -5.90 -15.32
CA LYS A 140 2.87 -7.00 -15.75
C LYS A 140 1.42 -6.84 -15.32
N ILE A 141 1.17 -6.44 -14.07
CA ILE A 141 -0.19 -6.43 -13.50
C ILE A 141 -0.73 -5.04 -13.14
N GLY A 142 0.09 -3.98 -13.20
CA GLY A 142 -0.30 -2.64 -12.78
C GLY A 142 -0.98 -1.78 -13.85
N GLY A 143 -1.11 -2.27 -15.09
CA GLY A 143 -1.52 -1.46 -16.25
C GLY A 143 -2.92 -0.84 -16.16
N ASP A 144 -3.86 -1.54 -15.55
CA ASP A 144 -5.28 -1.13 -15.46
C ASP A 144 -5.59 -0.34 -14.18
N SER A 145 -4.60 -0.13 -13.32
CA SER A 145 -4.77 0.58 -12.05
C SER A 145 -4.53 2.08 -12.22
N ARG A 146 -5.16 2.90 -11.36
CA ARG A 146 -4.93 4.36 -11.32
C ARG A 146 -3.45 4.68 -11.05
N PHE A 147 -2.84 3.95 -10.13
CA PHE A 147 -1.41 3.96 -9.86
C PHE A 147 -0.83 2.60 -10.28
N ARG A 148 0.09 2.61 -11.22
CA ARG A 148 0.77 1.39 -11.67
C ARG A 148 1.49 0.68 -10.53
N SER A 149 2.07 1.47 -9.63
CA SER A 149 2.59 1.05 -8.32
C SER A 149 2.47 2.20 -7.33
N LEU A 150 2.46 1.88 -6.04
CA LEU A 150 2.40 2.83 -4.95
C LEU A 150 3.56 2.58 -4.00
N GLN A 151 4.36 3.61 -3.74
CA GLN A 151 5.45 3.58 -2.78
C GLN A 151 5.00 4.31 -1.52
N VAL A 152 5.01 3.61 -0.39
CA VAL A 152 4.59 4.12 0.92
C VAL A 152 5.74 3.95 1.90
N GLY A 153 5.96 4.93 2.75
CA GLY A 153 6.96 4.87 3.81
C GLY A 153 6.45 5.42 5.12
N VAL A 154 7.17 5.15 6.20
CA VAL A 154 6.81 5.59 7.55
C VAL A 154 7.92 6.40 8.19
N SER A 155 9.15 5.89 8.15
CA SER A 155 10.29 6.50 8.83
C SER A 155 10.76 7.76 8.09
N GLN A 156 10.76 8.88 8.80
CA GLN A 156 11.12 10.20 8.27
C GLN A 156 12.58 10.59 8.56
N GLU A 157 13.42 9.62 8.91
CA GLU A 157 14.84 9.87 9.19
C GLU A 157 15.51 10.62 8.03
N SER A 158 16.26 11.68 8.33
CA SER A 158 16.88 12.56 7.34
C SER A 158 18.21 12.02 6.78
N PHE A 159 18.86 11.11 7.51
CA PHE A 159 20.17 10.56 7.14
C PHE A 159 20.11 9.47 6.06
N GLY A 160 21.25 9.14 5.52
CA GLY A 160 21.45 8.10 4.51
C GLY A 160 21.35 8.61 3.07
N GLU A 161 21.98 7.89 2.19
CA GLU A 161 21.98 8.17 0.75
C GLU A 161 20.70 7.68 0.07
N SER A 162 20.51 8.04 -1.20
CA SER A 162 19.33 7.66 -1.98
C SER A 162 19.05 6.16 -1.93
N ILE A 163 20.08 5.30 -2.05
CA ILE A 163 19.92 3.84 -2.00
C ILE A 163 19.40 3.35 -0.63
N GLN A 164 19.71 4.03 0.45
CA GLN A 164 19.28 3.67 1.80
C GLN A 164 17.85 4.13 2.13
N ARG A 165 17.35 5.13 1.37
CA ARG A 165 16.02 5.75 1.56
C ARG A 165 14.96 5.24 0.60
N ASN A 166 15.35 4.48 -0.41
CA ASN A 166 14.44 4.01 -1.45
C ASN A 166 14.57 2.50 -1.63
N MET A 167 13.45 1.83 -1.65
CA MET A 167 13.39 0.41 -1.96
C MET A 167 12.88 0.12 -3.37
N SER A 168 12.22 1.09 -4.00
CA SER A 168 11.66 0.95 -5.35
C SER A 168 12.47 1.74 -6.37
N TRP A 169 12.75 1.11 -7.50
CA TRP A 169 13.58 1.66 -8.58
C TRP A 169 12.95 1.33 -9.92
N SER A 170 12.68 2.37 -10.73
CA SER A 170 12.12 2.16 -12.08
C SER A 170 13.17 1.76 -13.12
N GLY A 171 14.44 1.75 -12.77
CA GLY A 171 15.58 1.40 -13.61
C GLY A 171 16.90 1.86 -13.00
N TYR A 172 17.96 1.80 -13.78
CA TYR A 172 19.30 2.19 -13.38
C TYR A 172 19.31 3.61 -12.78
N ASP A 173 19.69 3.74 -11.50
CA ASP A 173 19.75 4.99 -10.73
C ASP A 173 18.44 5.82 -10.70
N ARG A 174 17.30 5.20 -10.98
CA ARG A 174 16.00 5.86 -11.01
C ARG A 174 15.14 5.46 -9.83
N ALA A 175 15.37 6.11 -8.69
CA ALA A 175 14.60 5.90 -7.49
C ALA A 175 13.12 6.30 -7.64
N LEU A 176 12.26 5.57 -6.96
CA LEU A 176 10.85 5.92 -6.72
C LEU A 176 10.68 6.13 -5.21
N PRO A 177 10.80 7.38 -4.73
CA PRO A 177 10.71 7.68 -3.31
C PRO A 177 9.37 7.30 -2.72
N PRO A 178 9.35 6.72 -1.51
CA PRO A 178 8.10 6.44 -0.82
C PRO A 178 7.45 7.73 -0.31
N GLU A 179 6.12 7.80 -0.37
CA GLU A 179 5.37 8.86 0.30
C GLU A 179 5.30 8.58 1.80
N MET A 180 5.92 9.44 2.59
CA MET A 180 6.05 9.29 4.03
C MET A 180 5.06 10.15 4.83
N ILE A 181 4.36 11.06 4.16
CA ILE A 181 3.46 12.01 4.79
C ILE A 181 2.02 11.55 4.62
N PRO A 182 1.32 11.14 5.70
CA PRO A 182 -0.02 10.56 5.61
C PRO A 182 -1.03 11.43 4.87
N HIS A 183 -1.07 12.74 5.10
CA HIS A 183 -2.03 13.60 4.40
C HIS A 183 -1.75 13.69 2.89
N ARG A 184 -0.48 13.67 2.46
CA ARG A 184 -0.14 13.65 1.04
C ARG A 184 -0.56 12.35 0.36
N LEU A 185 -0.35 11.21 1.06
CA LEU A 185 -0.83 9.93 0.57
C LEU A 185 -2.36 9.92 0.49
N PHE A 186 -3.04 10.44 1.53
CA PHE A 186 -4.50 10.59 1.53
C PHE A 186 -4.99 11.44 0.37
N ASP A 187 -4.40 12.62 0.16
CA ASP A 187 -4.77 13.52 -0.94
C ASP A 187 -4.51 12.87 -2.31
N ARG A 188 -3.40 12.14 -2.44
CA ARG A 188 -3.07 11.40 -3.66
C ARG A 188 -4.10 10.32 -3.97
N LEU A 189 -4.60 9.62 -2.95
CA LEU A 189 -5.56 8.53 -3.09
C LEU A 189 -7.00 9.03 -3.29
N PHE A 190 -7.41 10.05 -2.54
CA PHE A 190 -8.81 10.49 -2.42
C PHE A 190 -9.05 11.91 -2.88
N GLY A 191 -8.01 12.74 -2.99
CA GLY A 191 -8.12 14.12 -3.43
C GLY A 191 -8.63 14.24 -4.88
N ALA A 192 -9.43 15.27 -5.13
CA ALA A 192 -9.85 15.61 -6.47
C ALA A 192 -8.67 16.17 -7.29
N ARG A 193 -8.63 15.86 -8.59
CA ARG A 193 -7.56 16.25 -9.51
C ARG A 193 -7.49 17.76 -9.83
N GLU A 194 -8.31 18.60 -9.23
CA GLU A 194 -8.36 20.03 -9.56
C GLU A 194 -7.29 20.82 -8.78
N GLU A 195 -6.38 21.44 -9.52
CA GLU A 195 -5.49 22.49 -9.02
C GLU A 195 -6.34 23.60 -8.38
N GLY A 196 -6.15 23.86 -7.10
CA GLY A 196 -6.87 24.90 -6.35
C GLY A 196 -7.62 24.41 -5.11
N TRP A 197 -7.56 23.15 -4.78
CA TRP A 197 -8.29 22.55 -3.63
C TRP A 197 -7.72 22.87 -2.26
N VAL A 198 -6.48 23.32 -2.18
CA VAL A 198 -5.76 23.65 -0.93
C VAL A 198 -6.47 24.70 -0.09
N ASN A 199 -7.37 25.49 -0.67
CA ASN A 199 -8.06 26.60 -0.01
C ASN A 199 -9.54 26.35 0.35
N ARG A 200 -10.10 25.15 0.16
CA ARG A 200 -11.47 24.88 0.57
C ARG A 200 -11.52 24.14 1.89
N LYS A 201 -11.99 24.80 2.94
CA LYS A 201 -12.26 24.28 4.28
C LYS A 201 -13.37 23.18 4.33
N ARG A 202 -13.71 22.54 3.24
CA ARG A 202 -14.67 21.43 3.20
C ARG A 202 -13.92 20.12 3.08
N SER A 203 -14.29 19.16 3.93
CA SER A 203 -13.82 17.77 3.82
C SER A 203 -14.03 17.25 2.40
N ILE A 204 -13.07 16.49 1.89
CA ILE A 204 -13.21 15.76 0.62
C ILE A 204 -14.50 14.92 0.64
N LEU A 205 -14.83 14.36 1.81
CA LEU A 205 -16.05 13.58 2.01
C LEU A 205 -17.34 14.41 1.92
N ASP A 206 -17.33 15.69 2.26
CA ASP A 206 -18.51 16.55 2.14
C ASP A 206 -18.83 16.83 0.67
N ALA A 207 -17.82 17.01 -0.18
CA ALA A 207 -18.00 17.19 -1.62
C ALA A 207 -18.52 15.90 -2.29
N VAL A 208 -18.05 14.75 -1.79
CA VAL A 208 -18.37 13.43 -2.31
C VAL A 208 -19.69 12.90 -1.75
N ARG A 209 -20.16 13.44 -0.63
CA ARG A 209 -21.35 12.94 0.10
C ARG A 209 -22.63 13.05 -0.69
N GLU A 210 -22.81 14.10 -1.46
CA GLU A 210 -24.01 14.29 -2.30
C GLU A 210 -24.00 13.30 -3.48
N ASP A 211 -22.85 13.11 -4.11
CA ASP A 211 -22.66 12.12 -5.17
C ASP A 211 -22.86 10.70 -4.65
N ALA A 212 -22.34 10.40 -3.46
CA ALA A 212 -22.50 9.10 -2.80
C ALA A 212 -23.98 8.84 -2.43
N LYS A 213 -24.71 9.84 -1.94
CA LYS A 213 -26.13 9.72 -1.63
C LYS A 213 -26.95 9.41 -2.88
N THR A 214 -26.67 10.12 -3.97
CA THR A 214 -27.31 9.90 -5.27
C THR A 214 -26.99 8.52 -5.83
N LEU A 215 -25.75 8.05 -5.66
CA LEU A 215 -25.32 6.73 -6.07
C LEU A 215 -26.02 5.64 -5.25
N LYS A 216 -26.03 5.76 -3.92
CA LYS A 216 -26.66 4.79 -3.01
C LYS A 216 -28.15 4.58 -3.31
N ALA A 217 -28.87 5.63 -3.67
CA ALA A 217 -30.28 5.53 -4.02
C ALA A 217 -30.55 4.64 -5.28
N LYS A 218 -29.50 4.35 -6.05
CA LYS A 218 -29.54 3.52 -7.27
C LYS A 218 -28.93 2.14 -7.10
N LEU A 219 -28.39 1.82 -5.92
CA LEU A 219 -27.70 0.56 -5.65
C LEU A 219 -28.59 -0.41 -4.89
N PRO A 220 -28.39 -1.74 -5.07
CA PRO A 220 -28.91 -2.75 -4.16
C PRO A 220 -28.44 -2.52 -2.71
N SER A 221 -29.20 -3.02 -1.72
CA SER A 221 -28.93 -2.82 -0.29
C SER A 221 -27.50 -3.16 0.13
N ASP A 222 -26.99 -4.30 -0.34
CA ASP A 222 -25.67 -4.81 0.02
C ASP A 222 -24.54 -3.91 -0.52
N ASP A 223 -24.70 -3.39 -1.73
CA ASP A 223 -23.75 -2.46 -2.33
C ASP A 223 -23.84 -1.07 -1.68
N ALA A 224 -25.06 -0.63 -1.32
CA ALA A 224 -25.26 0.62 -0.59
C ALA A 224 -24.57 0.56 0.79
N GLN A 225 -24.67 -0.58 1.50
CA GLN A 225 -23.96 -0.81 2.76
C GLN A 225 -22.45 -0.76 2.59
N ARG A 226 -21.88 -1.40 1.56
CA ARG A 226 -20.44 -1.34 1.25
C ARG A 226 -19.94 0.07 0.99
N VAL A 227 -20.74 0.90 0.31
CA VAL A 227 -20.43 2.32 0.11
C VAL A 227 -20.38 3.05 1.46
N ASP A 228 -21.35 2.80 2.35
CA ASP A 228 -21.36 3.41 3.68
C ASP A 228 -20.15 3.00 4.53
N GLU A 229 -19.82 1.73 4.56
CA GLU A 229 -18.65 1.19 5.28
C GLU A 229 -17.34 1.81 4.73
N HIS A 230 -17.23 1.93 3.42
CA HIS A 230 -16.07 2.58 2.79
C HIS A 230 -15.98 4.05 3.16
N LEU A 231 -17.07 4.80 3.07
CA LEU A 231 -17.10 6.23 3.42
C LEU A 231 -16.79 6.45 4.91
N ALA A 232 -17.25 5.55 5.78
CA ALA A 232 -16.92 5.57 7.20
C ALA A 232 -15.41 5.37 7.42
N SER A 233 -14.81 4.36 6.77
CA SER A 233 -13.37 4.11 6.84
C SER A 233 -12.53 5.29 6.36
N VAL A 234 -12.91 5.92 5.24
CA VAL A 234 -12.19 7.10 4.73
C VAL A 234 -12.30 8.27 5.70
N ARG A 235 -13.47 8.45 6.34
CA ARG A 235 -13.68 9.50 7.35
C ARG A 235 -12.86 9.25 8.62
N ASP A 236 -12.71 8.02 9.03
CA ASP A 236 -11.88 7.66 10.18
C ASP A 236 -10.40 7.95 9.90
N LEU A 237 -9.93 7.67 8.68
CA LEU A 237 -8.58 8.04 8.23
C LEU A 237 -8.37 9.55 8.20
N GLU A 238 -9.33 10.30 7.65
CA GLU A 238 -9.28 11.78 7.64
C GLU A 238 -9.17 12.33 9.07
N ARG A 239 -9.97 11.83 10.02
CA ARG A 239 -9.89 12.21 11.44
C ARG A 239 -8.56 11.82 12.07
N ALA A 240 -8.06 10.62 11.79
CA ALA A 240 -6.79 10.15 12.31
C ALA A 240 -5.62 11.04 11.83
N ILE A 241 -5.63 11.42 10.55
CA ILE A 241 -4.64 12.32 9.94
C ILE A 241 -4.76 13.75 10.52
N ALA A 242 -5.99 14.26 10.64
CA ALA A 242 -6.23 15.59 11.22
C ALA A 242 -5.77 15.68 12.68
N GLY A 243 -5.79 14.57 13.40
CA GLY A 243 -5.29 14.50 14.77
C GLY A 243 -3.79 14.27 14.91
N LEU A 244 -3.02 14.20 13.80
CA LEU A 244 -1.56 14.17 13.87
C LEU A 244 -1.01 15.55 14.26
N PRO A 245 0.12 15.62 15.01
CA PRO A 245 0.85 16.86 15.23
C PRO A 245 1.17 17.57 13.92
N GLU A 246 1.24 18.91 13.96
CA GLU A 246 1.43 19.72 12.76
C GLU A 246 2.75 19.43 12.04
N GLU A 247 3.79 19.05 12.78
CA GLU A 247 5.08 18.65 12.26
C GLU A 247 5.00 17.49 11.25
N TYR A 248 4.08 16.55 11.45
CA TYR A 248 3.83 15.44 10.52
C TYR A 248 2.95 15.82 9.33
N ARG A 249 2.47 17.07 9.27
CA ARG A 249 1.68 17.61 8.15
C ARG A 249 2.49 18.54 7.25
N ARG A 250 3.72 18.91 7.63
CA ARG A 250 4.59 19.78 6.85
C ARG A 250 5.12 19.11 5.61
N VAL A 251 5.44 19.93 4.62
CA VAL A 251 6.07 19.48 3.36
C VAL A 251 7.46 18.93 3.62
N ASP A 252 8.20 19.56 4.52
CA ASP A 252 9.51 19.12 4.97
C ASP A 252 9.35 18.58 6.40
N PRO A 253 9.47 17.27 6.60
CA PRO A 253 9.42 16.69 7.93
C PRO A 253 10.56 17.22 8.80
N PRO A 254 10.36 17.37 10.11
CA PRO A 254 11.41 17.80 11.02
C PRO A 254 12.60 16.85 10.98
N GLU A 255 13.77 17.35 11.31
CA GLU A 255 14.91 16.47 11.56
C GLU A 255 14.58 15.51 12.69
N PHE A 256 14.91 14.25 12.46
CA PHE A 256 14.59 13.19 13.38
C PHE A 256 15.69 13.06 14.45
N ASP A 257 15.31 13.23 15.71
CA ASP A 257 16.21 13.12 16.88
C ASP A 257 16.30 11.71 17.49
N GLY A 258 15.62 10.73 16.90
CA GLY A 258 15.57 9.35 17.38
C GLY A 258 14.35 9.01 18.26
N ASP A 259 13.57 9.98 18.70
CA ASP A 259 12.37 9.76 19.52
C ASP A 259 11.09 9.90 18.69
N MET A 260 10.67 8.80 18.09
CA MET A 260 9.45 8.73 17.27
C MET A 260 8.23 8.35 18.11
N LYS A 261 7.74 9.24 18.96
CA LYS A 261 6.55 8.97 19.80
C LYS A 261 5.32 8.58 19.01
N ASP A 262 5.12 9.19 17.84
CA ASP A 262 3.96 8.96 16.99
C ASP A 262 4.20 7.91 15.88
N TRP A 263 5.37 7.28 15.83
CA TRP A 263 5.74 6.34 14.80
C TRP A 263 4.73 5.15 14.64
N PRO A 264 4.28 4.47 15.71
CA PRO A 264 3.28 3.42 15.58
C PRO A 264 1.95 3.93 15.00
N ARG A 265 1.57 5.17 15.34
CA ARG A 265 0.36 5.81 14.83
C ARG A 265 0.49 6.14 13.34
N ILE A 266 1.63 6.68 12.91
CA ILE A 266 1.92 6.96 11.50
C ILE A 266 1.95 5.64 10.71
N ALA A 267 2.63 4.61 11.23
CA ALA A 267 2.67 3.29 10.62
C ALA A 267 1.27 2.72 10.41
N LYS A 268 0.40 2.83 11.42
CA LYS A 268 -0.99 2.39 11.31
C LYS A 268 -1.74 3.15 10.23
N ILE A 269 -1.67 4.48 10.21
CA ILE A 269 -2.38 5.31 9.21
C ILE A 269 -1.89 5.01 7.79
N GLN A 270 -0.58 4.90 7.59
CA GLN A 270 0.00 4.56 6.29
C GLN A 270 -0.41 3.15 5.83
N SER A 271 -0.48 2.18 6.76
CA SER A 271 -0.95 0.83 6.46
C SER A 271 -2.44 0.82 6.08
N ASP A 272 -3.27 1.57 6.81
CA ASP A 272 -4.70 1.69 6.53
C ASP A 272 -4.94 2.37 5.17
N LEU A 273 -4.17 3.42 4.84
CA LEU A 273 -4.22 4.08 3.53
C LEU A 273 -3.83 3.13 2.40
N LEU A 274 -2.77 2.34 2.60
CA LEU A 274 -2.36 1.32 1.64
C LEU A 274 -3.44 0.24 1.47
N ALA A 275 -4.03 -0.24 2.57
CA ALA A 275 -5.13 -1.19 2.53
C ALA A 275 -6.32 -0.64 1.72
N GLN A 276 -6.70 0.62 1.96
CA GLN A 276 -7.76 1.28 1.18
C GLN A 276 -7.40 1.40 -0.30
N ALA A 277 -6.16 1.72 -0.64
CA ALA A 277 -5.73 1.78 -2.04
C ALA A 277 -5.85 0.41 -2.75
N LEU A 278 -5.56 -0.68 -2.04
CA LEU A 278 -5.70 -2.05 -2.55
C LEU A 278 -7.18 -2.47 -2.64
N ILE A 279 -8.00 -2.18 -1.62
CA ILE A 279 -9.43 -2.50 -1.59
C ILE A 279 -10.15 -1.80 -2.73
N THR A 280 -9.86 -0.52 -2.95
CA THR A 280 -10.48 0.29 -4.00
C THR A 280 -9.83 0.12 -5.38
N ARG A 281 -8.92 -0.83 -5.53
CA ARG A 281 -8.21 -1.14 -6.79
C ARG A 281 -7.47 0.05 -7.40
N GLN A 282 -7.05 1.01 -6.60
CA GLN A 282 -6.25 2.12 -7.10
C GLN A 282 -4.85 1.67 -7.51
N THR A 283 -4.34 0.61 -6.87
CA THR A 283 -3.12 -0.10 -7.27
C THR A 283 -3.25 -1.59 -7.00
N ARG A 284 -2.46 -2.38 -7.72
CA ARG A 284 -2.26 -3.81 -7.43
C ARG A 284 -0.85 -4.11 -6.92
N VAL A 285 0.04 -3.12 -7.02
CA VAL A 285 1.44 -3.28 -6.66
C VAL A 285 1.82 -2.15 -5.72
N ALA A 286 2.40 -2.51 -4.59
CA ALA A 286 2.90 -1.51 -3.65
C ALA A 286 4.21 -1.97 -3.00
N SER A 287 4.99 -0.99 -2.57
CA SER A 287 6.09 -1.18 -1.64
C SER A 287 5.81 -0.38 -0.37
N TYR A 288 6.11 -0.98 0.78
CA TYR A 288 5.91 -0.38 2.08
C TYR A 288 7.23 -0.41 2.87
N MET A 289 7.82 0.75 3.05
CA MET A 289 9.09 0.93 3.74
C MET A 289 8.84 1.38 5.18
N LEU A 290 8.81 0.43 6.12
CA LEU A 290 8.54 0.72 7.51
C LEU A 290 9.65 1.55 8.14
N THR A 291 10.90 1.14 7.92
CA THR A 291 12.10 1.88 8.31
C THR A 291 13.06 1.97 7.14
N LYS A 292 13.99 2.91 7.18
CA LYS A 292 15.12 2.93 6.25
C LYS A 292 16.04 1.74 6.50
N CYS A 293 17.03 1.57 5.63
CA CYS A 293 18.04 0.52 5.73
C CYS A 293 18.66 0.44 7.12
N GLN A 294 19.03 1.58 7.68
CA GLN A 294 19.56 1.73 9.04
C GLN A 294 18.50 2.40 9.92
N GLY A 295 17.38 1.73 10.15
CA GLY A 295 16.30 2.29 10.96
C GLY A 295 16.74 2.52 12.41
N LEU A 296 16.41 3.69 12.97
CA LEU A 296 16.61 3.99 14.39
C LEU A 296 15.36 3.70 15.23
N ALA A 297 14.29 3.23 14.61
CA ALA A 297 13.06 2.90 15.29
C ALA A 297 13.29 1.83 16.36
N ARG A 298 12.84 2.12 17.58
CA ARG A 298 12.87 1.17 18.70
C ARG A 298 11.52 0.49 18.78
N PHE A 299 11.53 -0.82 18.70
CA PHE A 299 10.35 -1.64 18.92
C PHE A 299 10.30 -2.05 20.40
N PRO A 300 9.13 -1.97 21.06
CA PRO A 300 8.99 -2.33 22.48
C PRO A 300 9.24 -3.82 22.74
#